data_69bd38c562e3ccc3ade8ffff16666487
#
_entry.id   69bd38c562e3ccc3ade8ffff16666487
#
_cell.length_a   1.000
_cell.length_b   1.000
_cell.length_c   1.000
_cell.angle_alpha   90.00
_cell.angle_beta   90.00
_cell.angle_gamma   90.00
#
_symmetry.space_group_name_H-M   'P 1'
#
loop_
_entity.id
_entity.type
_entity.pdbx_description
1 polymer ?
#
loop_
_entity_poly.entity_id
_entity_poly.type
_entity_poly.pdbx_seq_one_letter_code
_entity_poly.pdbx_strand_id
1 'polypeptide(L)'
;VLIVPNALVGPALRLIRANRAFVSEAGARRRIRERALRPVPYGPPATLRPDVRVDVERFGDWPVYTVSPTKRAATGGVVYAHGGGWVGEIAPQHWVLAATIAAETGATVTLPIYPLVPYGTAAEAQTGMIELVRRSLDRHGPTVLAGDSAGGQIALSAALRLRDDGIVLP
;
A
#
# COMPACT_ATOMS: atom_id res chain seq x y z
N VAL A 1 -19.44 -4.23 -3.17
CA VAL A 1 -18.42 -4.94 -2.37
C VAL A 1 -19.15 -6.01 -1.58
N LEU A 2 -18.79 -7.28 -1.79
CA LEU A 2 -19.36 -8.37 -0.98
C LEU A 2 -18.76 -8.26 0.43
N ILE A 3 -19.56 -7.86 1.39
CA ILE A 3 -19.15 -7.83 2.81
C ILE A 3 -19.24 -9.26 3.33
N VAL A 4 -18.10 -9.92 3.50
CA VAL A 4 -18.03 -11.24 4.11
C VAL A 4 -18.06 -11.04 5.64
N PRO A 5 -19.01 -11.64 6.37
CA PRO A 5 -19.01 -11.58 7.83
C PRO A 5 -17.68 -12.09 8.42
N ASN A 6 -17.15 -11.42 9.43
CA ASN A 6 -15.85 -11.75 10.03
C ASN A 6 -15.72 -13.23 10.43
N ALA A 7 -16.79 -13.85 10.91
CA ALA A 7 -16.83 -15.27 11.27
C ALA A 7 -16.56 -16.22 10.08
N LEU A 8 -16.82 -15.78 8.84
CA LEU A 8 -16.63 -16.59 7.63
C LEU A 8 -15.27 -16.34 6.96
N VAL A 9 -14.53 -15.30 7.35
CA VAL A 9 -13.24 -14.96 6.75
C VAL A 9 -12.22 -16.10 6.95
N GLY A 10 -12.07 -16.60 8.16
CA GLY A 10 -11.14 -17.70 8.46
C GLY A 10 -11.47 -18.99 7.70
N PRO A 11 -12.70 -19.49 7.73
CA PRO A 11 -13.11 -20.64 6.90
C PRO A 11 -12.90 -20.41 5.40
N ALA A 12 -13.26 -19.24 4.88
CA ALA A 12 -13.05 -18.92 3.46
C ALA A 12 -11.57 -18.94 3.07
N LEU A 13 -10.70 -18.32 3.86
CA LEU A 13 -9.25 -18.31 3.62
C LEU A 13 -8.64 -19.73 3.67
N ARG A 14 -9.16 -20.60 4.54
CA ARG A 14 -8.75 -22.02 4.59
C ARG A 14 -9.21 -22.77 3.34
N LEU A 15 -10.45 -22.57 2.91
CA LEU A 15 -11.03 -23.23 1.74
C LEU A 15 -10.25 -22.89 0.46
N ILE A 16 -9.95 -21.61 0.24
CA ILE A 16 -9.14 -21.16 -0.91
C ILE A 16 -7.64 -21.41 -0.72
N ARG A 17 -7.24 -21.98 0.42
CA ARG A 17 -5.83 -22.25 0.77
C ARG A 17 -4.94 -21.02 0.56
N ALA A 18 -5.38 -19.87 1.04
CA ALA A 18 -4.71 -18.58 0.84
C ALA A 18 -3.26 -18.55 1.32
N ASN A 19 -2.93 -19.37 2.34
CA ASN A 19 -1.58 -19.50 2.90
C ASN A 19 -0.64 -20.43 2.12
N ARG A 20 -1.11 -21.09 1.06
CA ARG A 20 -0.33 -22.13 0.34
C ARG A 20 1.04 -21.65 -0.16
N ALA A 21 1.12 -20.38 -0.54
CA ALA A 21 2.35 -19.77 -1.01
C ALA A 21 3.40 -19.56 0.11
N PHE A 22 2.96 -19.62 1.39
CA PHE A 22 3.79 -19.25 2.55
C PHE A 22 4.14 -20.46 3.44
N VAL A 23 3.66 -21.66 3.12
CA VAL A 23 3.89 -22.87 3.94
C VAL A 23 5.05 -23.74 3.44
N SER A 24 5.61 -23.44 2.26
CA SER A 24 6.78 -24.12 1.74
C SER A 24 7.54 -23.29 0.71
N GLU A 25 8.84 -23.51 0.62
CA GLU A 25 9.70 -22.86 -0.37
C GLU A 25 9.22 -23.11 -1.81
N ALA A 26 8.83 -24.36 -2.11
CA ALA A 26 8.29 -24.70 -3.43
C ALA A 26 7.00 -23.95 -3.76
N GLY A 27 6.13 -23.74 -2.77
CA GLY A 27 4.92 -22.94 -2.89
C GLY A 27 5.23 -21.47 -3.16
N ALA A 28 6.20 -20.89 -2.43
CA ALA A 28 6.64 -19.51 -2.62
C ALA A 28 7.27 -19.31 -4.02
N ARG A 29 8.21 -20.17 -4.42
CA ARG A 29 8.85 -20.13 -5.75
C ARG A 29 7.83 -20.26 -6.89
N ARG A 30 6.82 -21.12 -6.74
CA ARG A 30 5.74 -21.24 -7.71
C ARG A 30 4.93 -19.93 -7.80
N ARG A 31 4.57 -19.35 -6.67
CA ARG A 31 3.81 -18.09 -6.62
C ARG A 31 4.54 -16.95 -7.32
N ILE A 32 5.85 -16.82 -7.07
CA ILE A 32 6.71 -15.83 -7.74
C ILE A 32 6.68 -16.03 -9.26
N ARG A 33 6.88 -17.27 -9.74
CA ARG A 33 6.83 -17.57 -11.18
C ARG A 33 5.47 -17.29 -11.80
N GLU A 34 4.38 -17.66 -11.13
CA GLU A 34 3.03 -17.38 -11.61
C GLU A 34 2.79 -15.87 -11.77
N ARG A 35 3.29 -15.06 -10.83
CA ARG A 35 3.19 -13.59 -10.90
C ARG A 35 4.05 -12.99 -11.99
N ALA A 36 5.26 -13.49 -12.19
CA ALA A 36 6.14 -13.04 -13.28
C ALA A 36 5.54 -13.32 -14.66
N LEU A 37 4.88 -14.48 -14.83
CA LEU A 37 4.26 -14.88 -16.10
C LEU A 37 2.88 -14.22 -16.33
N ARG A 38 2.19 -13.83 -15.25
CA ARG A 38 0.86 -13.22 -15.29
C ARG A 38 0.81 -12.03 -14.34
N PRO A 39 1.41 -10.90 -14.72
CA PRO A 39 1.35 -9.70 -13.90
C PRO A 39 -0.10 -9.26 -13.68
N VAL A 40 -0.39 -8.86 -12.46
CA VAL A 40 -1.71 -8.35 -12.08
C VAL A 40 -1.69 -6.83 -12.19
N PRO A 41 -2.71 -6.21 -12.76
CA PRO A 41 -2.81 -4.75 -12.78
C PRO A 41 -2.78 -4.17 -11.36
N TYR A 42 -1.99 -3.13 -11.18
CA TYR A 42 -1.86 -2.40 -9.91
C TYR A 42 -2.54 -1.02 -9.93
N GLY A 43 -3.05 -0.60 -11.07
CA GLY A 43 -3.73 0.70 -11.21
C GLY A 43 -5.06 0.76 -10.45
N PRO A 44 -5.60 1.98 -10.28
CA PRO A 44 -6.89 2.16 -9.63
C PRO A 44 -8.00 1.48 -10.40
N PRO A 45 -9.05 0.96 -9.73
CA PRO A 45 -10.23 0.45 -10.41
C PRO A 45 -10.94 1.57 -11.20
N ALA A 46 -11.63 1.19 -12.27
CA ALA A 46 -12.32 2.15 -13.15
C ALA A 46 -13.34 3.04 -12.40
N THR A 47 -13.85 2.57 -11.28
CA THR A 47 -14.81 3.32 -10.45
C THR A 47 -14.27 3.41 -9.03
N LEU A 48 -13.82 4.60 -8.66
CA LEU A 48 -13.63 5.02 -7.27
C LEU A 48 -14.71 6.04 -6.88
N ARG A 49 -14.69 6.48 -5.62
CA ARG A 49 -15.59 7.53 -5.13
C ARG A 49 -15.45 8.80 -6.00
N PRO A 50 -16.57 9.50 -6.34
CA PRO A 50 -16.52 10.69 -7.18
C PRO A 50 -15.94 11.93 -6.47
N ASP A 51 -15.78 11.87 -5.14
CA ASP A 51 -15.29 12.95 -4.29
C ASP A 51 -13.77 12.85 -4.02
N VAL A 52 -13.06 12.03 -4.80
CA VAL A 52 -11.60 11.97 -4.81
C VAL A 52 -11.06 12.06 -6.23
N ARG A 53 -9.83 12.57 -6.34
CA ARG A 53 -9.01 12.58 -7.57
C ARG A 53 -7.82 11.66 -7.38
N VAL A 54 -7.45 10.94 -8.43
CA VAL A 54 -6.24 10.10 -8.47
C VAL A 54 -5.27 10.67 -9.48
N ASP A 55 -4.07 10.96 -9.02
CA ASP A 55 -2.95 11.36 -9.86
C ASP A 55 -1.85 10.29 -9.75
N VAL A 56 -0.95 10.23 -10.73
CA VAL A 56 0.20 9.31 -10.73
C VAL A 56 1.46 10.05 -11.11
N GLU A 57 2.52 9.83 -10.35
CA GLU A 57 3.87 10.29 -10.67
C GLU A 57 4.86 9.12 -10.60
N ARG A 58 6.09 9.33 -11.04
CA ARG A 58 7.18 8.37 -10.86
C ARG A 58 8.10 8.81 -9.74
N PHE A 59 8.48 7.85 -8.93
CA PHE A 59 9.52 7.99 -7.92
C PHE A 59 10.62 6.96 -8.23
N GLY A 60 11.66 7.38 -8.93
CA GLY A 60 12.57 6.43 -9.59
C GLY A 60 11.78 5.54 -10.54
N ASP A 61 11.85 4.23 -10.32
CA ASP A 61 11.09 3.26 -11.11
C ASP A 61 9.70 2.93 -10.54
N TRP A 62 9.33 3.48 -9.38
CA TRP A 62 8.05 3.21 -8.76
C TRP A 62 6.95 4.11 -9.32
N PRO A 63 5.81 3.57 -9.77
CA PRO A 63 4.59 4.34 -9.86
C PRO A 63 4.13 4.73 -8.45
N VAL A 64 3.86 5.99 -8.24
CA VAL A 64 3.33 6.50 -6.98
C VAL A 64 2.03 7.21 -7.26
N TYR A 65 0.95 6.67 -6.75
CA TYR A 65 -0.36 7.26 -6.88
C TYR A 65 -0.67 8.15 -5.67
N THR A 66 -1.37 9.24 -5.94
CA THR A 66 -1.94 10.09 -4.89
C THR A 66 -3.45 10.13 -5.04
N VAL A 67 -4.15 9.90 -3.94
CA VAL A 67 -5.60 10.01 -3.86
C VAL A 67 -5.92 11.22 -2.99
N SER A 68 -6.48 12.25 -3.60
CA SER A 68 -6.76 13.54 -2.95
C SER A 68 -8.26 13.84 -2.91
N PRO A 69 -8.77 14.47 -1.84
CA PRO A 69 -10.15 14.94 -1.80
C PRO A 69 -10.38 16.04 -2.83
N THR A 70 -11.58 16.08 -3.45
CA THR A 70 -11.94 17.12 -4.43
C THR A 70 -12.77 18.25 -3.84
N LYS A 71 -13.43 18.03 -2.69
CA LYS A 71 -14.36 18.99 -2.09
C LYS A 71 -13.70 20.01 -1.16
N ARG A 72 -12.45 19.80 -0.79
CA ARG A 72 -11.68 20.68 0.12
C ARG A 72 -10.18 20.54 -0.14
N ALA A 73 -9.41 21.54 0.29
CA ALA A 73 -7.96 21.45 0.29
C ALA A 73 -7.50 20.33 1.24
N ALA A 74 -6.41 19.66 0.89
CA ALA A 74 -5.85 18.62 1.74
C ALA A 74 -5.33 19.23 3.06
N THR A 75 -5.58 18.52 4.18
CA THR A 75 -5.23 18.97 5.54
C THR A 75 -4.05 18.20 6.13
N GLY A 76 -3.45 17.28 5.37
CA GLY A 76 -2.32 16.45 5.78
C GLY A 76 -2.06 15.34 4.78
N GLY A 77 -1.10 14.48 5.08
CA GLY A 77 -0.70 13.34 4.27
C GLY A 77 -0.93 12.01 4.96
N VAL A 78 -1.15 10.97 4.16
CA VAL A 78 -1.05 9.57 4.57
C VAL A 78 -0.19 8.86 3.54
N VAL A 79 0.91 8.23 3.96
CA VAL A 79 1.67 7.32 3.10
C VAL A 79 1.27 5.91 3.47
N TYR A 80 0.70 5.18 2.51
CA TYR A 80 0.13 3.86 2.75
C TYR A 80 0.86 2.78 1.97
N ALA A 81 1.51 1.86 2.67
CA ALA A 81 2.13 0.67 2.11
C ALA A 81 1.11 -0.48 2.04
N HIS A 82 0.79 -0.96 0.83
CA HIS A 82 -0.17 -2.05 0.66
C HIS A 82 0.37 -3.39 1.13
N GLY A 83 -0.51 -4.28 1.58
CA GLY A 83 -0.20 -5.67 1.84
C GLY A 83 -0.06 -6.50 0.57
N GLY A 84 0.20 -7.79 0.74
CA GLY A 84 0.34 -8.74 -0.38
C GLY A 84 1.43 -9.78 -0.17
N GLY A 85 2.01 -9.85 1.06
CA GLY A 85 3.02 -10.84 1.42
C GLY A 85 4.29 -10.75 0.58
N TRP A 86 4.70 -9.54 0.19
CA TRP A 86 5.86 -9.23 -0.65
C TRP A 86 5.79 -9.73 -2.10
N VAL A 87 4.71 -10.44 -2.48
CA VAL A 87 4.56 -11.05 -3.82
C VAL A 87 3.23 -10.70 -4.50
N GLY A 88 2.33 -10.06 -3.79
CA GLY A 88 1.02 -9.65 -4.30
C GLY A 88 0.94 -8.16 -4.55
N GLU A 89 0.41 -7.78 -5.69
CA GLU A 89 0.12 -6.38 -6.02
C GLU A 89 -0.96 -5.77 -5.11
N ILE A 90 -1.03 -4.45 -5.11
CA ILE A 90 -2.12 -3.71 -4.49
C ILE A 90 -3.47 -4.21 -4.99
N ALA A 91 -4.38 -4.49 -4.07
CA ALA A 91 -5.71 -5.02 -4.40
C ALA A 91 -6.76 -3.90 -4.45
N PRO A 92 -7.89 -4.10 -5.14
CA PRO A 92 -8.97 -3.10 -5.22
C PRO A 92 -9.45 -2.57 -3.86
N GLN A 93 -9.38 -3.39 -2.81
CA GLN A 93 -9.76 -3.00 -1.45
C GLN A 93 -8.85 -1.91 -0.87
N HIS A 94 -7.55 -1.91 -1.19
CA HIS A 94 -6.63 -0.86 -0.76
C HIS A 94 -6.98 0.49 -1.43
N TRP A 95 -7.38 0.46 -2.70
CA TRP A 95 -7.86 1.64 -3.42
C TRP A 95 -9.12 2.23 -2.79
N VAL A 96 -10.09 1.37 -2.44
CA VAL A 96 -11.31 1.78 -1.76
C VAL A 96 -10.99 2.38 -0.39
N LEU A 97 -10.07 1.77 0.37
CA LEU A 97 -9.63 2.28 1.66
C LEU A 97 -8.96 3.66 1.52
N ALA A 98 -8.02 3.81 0.58
CA ALA A 98 -7.35 5.08 0.34
C ALA A 98 -8.32 6.19 -0.07
N ALA A 99 -9.27 5.88 -0.94
CA ALA A 99 -10.32 6.82 -1.34
C ALA A 99 -11.23 7.21 -0.17
N THR A 100 -11.54 6.26 0.71
CA THR A 100 -12.32 6.53 1.93
C THR A 100 -11.55 7.42 2.89
N ILE A 101 -10.29 7.13 3.15
CA ILE A 101 -9.43 7.96 4.01
C ILE A 101 -9.37 9.40 3.44
N ALA A 102 -9.05 9.54 2.15
CA ALA A 102 -8.95 10.87 1.53
C ALA A 102 -10.25 11.68 1.64
N ALA A 103 -11.38 11.06 1.31
CA ALA A 103 -12.68 11.75 1.31
C ALA A 103 -13.14 12.12 2.73
N GLU A 104 -12.95 11.25 3.71
CA GLU A 104 -13.49 11.44 5.06
C GLU A 104 -12.58 12.28 5.95
N THR A 105 -11.26 12.11 5.85
CA THR A 105 -10.32 12.86 6.68
C THR A 105 -9.86 14.17 6.03
N GLY A 106 -9.90 14.27 4.70
CA GLY A 106 -9.32 15.38 3.94
C GLY A 106 -7.81 15.26 3.73
N ALA A 107 -7.19 14.15 4.08
CA ALA A 107 -5.77 13.93 3.81
C ALA A 107 -5.53 13.50 2.35
N THR A 108 -4.36 13.81 1.80
CA THR A 108 -3.87 13.18 0.57
C THR A 108 -3.23 11.84 0.90
N VAL A 109 -3.71 10.76 0.28
CA VAL A 109 -3.17 9.42 0.48
C VAL A 109 -2.20 9.09 -0.64
N THR A 110 -0.94 8.83 -0.30
CA THR A 110 0.13 8.40 -1.20
C THR A 110 0.23 6.88 -1.18
N LEU A 111 0.10 6.26 -2.34
CA LEU A 111 0.12 4.81 -2.56
C LEU A 111 1.29 4.45 -3.48
N PRO A 112 2.47 4.13 -2.93
CA PRO A 112 3.59 3.64 -3.74
C PRO A 112 3.35 2.20 -4.19
N ILE A 113 3.61 1.95 -5.48
CA ILE A 113 3.70 0.60 -6.04
C ILE A 113 5.17 0.17 -5.95
N TYR A 114 5.54 -0.27 -4.78
CA TYR A 114 6.92 -0.68 -4.48
C TYR A 114 7.26 -2.03 -5.12
N PRO A 115 8.54 -2.27 -5.49
CA PRO A 115 8.96 -3.53 -6.12
C PRO A 115 8.71 -4.73 -5.23
N LEU A 116 8.08 -5.74 -5.79
CA LEU A 116 7.79 -7.01 -5.13
C LEU A 116 8.91 -8.02 -5.40
N VAL A 117 8.98 -9.07 -4.57
CA VAL A 117 9.90 -10.19 -4.79
C VAL A 117 9.56 -10.88 -6.13
N PRO A 118 10.57 -11.19 -7.00
CA PRO A 118 12.02 -11.11 -6.76
C PRO A 118 12.68 -9.80 -7.24
N TYR A 119 11.92 -8.80 -7.65
CA TYR A 119 12.41 -7.60 -8.33
C TYR A 119 12.82 -6.47 -7.38
N GLY A 120 12.49 -6.59 -6.10
CA GLY A 120 12.84 -5.64 -5.06
C GLY A 120 13.23 -6.30 -3.75
N THR A 121 13.80 -5.50 -2.87
CA THR A 121 14.24 -5.89 -1.53
C THR A 121 13.50 -5.13 -0.43
N ALA A 122 13.53 -5.66 0.78
CA ALA A 122 12.98 -4.98 1.95
C ALA A 122 13.69 -3.64 2.23
N ALA A 123 14.99 -3.57 2.00
CA ALA A 123 15.79 -2.35 2.18
C ALA A 123 15.39 -1.25 1.20
N GLU A 124 15.18 -1.60 -0.07
CA GLU A 124 14.69 -0.65 -1.09
C GLU A 124 13.30 -0.14 -0.75
N ALA A 125 12.39 -1.03 -0.36
CA ALA A 125 11.04 -0.66 0.03
C ALA A 125 11.04 0.27 1.26
N GLN A 126 11.86 -0.01 2.28
CA GLN A 126 12.02 0.84 3.46
C GLN A 126 12.56 2.22 3.07
N THR A 127 13.66 2.28 2.30
CA THR A 127 14.30 3.55 1.91
C THR A 127 13.35 4.41 1.08
N GLY A 128 12.68 3.82 0.09
CA GLY A 128 11.69 4.54 -0.72
C GLY A 128 10.50 5.04 0.10
N MET A 129 10.04 4.25 1.07
CA MET A 129 8.96 4.66 1.96
C MET A 129 9.34 5.85 2.84
N ILE A 130 10.56 5.86 3.40
CA ILE A 130 11.11 6.97 4.19
C ILE A 130 11.13 8.25 3.37
N GLU A 131 11.62 8.19 2.14
CA GLU A 131 11.68 9.35 1.26
C GLU A 131 10.29 9.86 0.88
N LEU A 132 9.34 8.97 0.62
CA LEU A 132 7.96 9.36 0.34
C LEU A 132 7.27 10.00 1.54
N VAL A 133 7.58 9.57 2.75
CA VAL A 133 7.10 10.21 3.98
C VAL A 133 7.68 11.62 4.10
N ARG A 134 8.98 11.83 3.87
CA ARG A 134 9.60 13.14 3.88
C ARG A 134 8.96 14.08 2.85
N ARG A 135 8.75 13.61 1.62
CA ARG A 135 8.04 14.38 0.57
C ARG A 135 6.61 14.72 0.96
N SER A 136 5.93 13.79 1.63
CA SER A 136 4.56 14.03 2.09
C SER A 136 4.51 15.08 3.19
N LEU A 137 5.46 15.05 4.14
CA LEU A 137 5.62 16.07 5.17
C LEU A 137 5.85 17.47 4.56
N ASP A 138 6.73 17.54 3.55
CA ASP A 138 7.03 18.80 2.87
C ASP A 138 5.84 19.34 2.05
N ARG A 139 5.09 18.46 1.38
CA ARG A 139 3.99 18.86 0.48
C ARG A 139 2.67 19.08 1.19
N HIS A 140 2.39 18.30 2.23
CA HIS A 140 1.06 18.20 2.85
C HIS A 140 1.06 18.56 4.35
N GLY A 141 2.24 18.72 4.96
CA GLY A 141 2.36 18.93 6.40
C GLY A 141 2.23 17.62 7.19
N PRO A 142 1.54 17.60 8.34
CA PRO A 142 1.44 16.41 9.18
C PRO A 142 1.09 15.17 8.40
N THR A 143 1.91 14.12 8.52
CA THR A 143 1.78 12.91 7.71
C THR A 143 1.77 11.66 8.58
N VAL A 144 0.78 10.81 8.36
CA VAL A 144 0.67 9.48 8.95
C VAL A 144 1.29 8.44 8.02
N LEU A 145 2.06 7.52 8.57
CA LEU A 145 2.54 6.35 7.86
C LEU A 145 1.72 5.13 8.27
N ALA A 146 1.13 4.46 7.29
CA ALA A 146 0.23 3.34 7.49
C ALA A 146 0.52 2.18 6.53
N GLY A 147 -0.03 1.02 6.82
CA GLY A 147 0.06 -0.16 5.94
C GLY A 147 -0.60 -1.37 6.56
N ASP A 148 -0.87 -2.38 5.75
CA ASP A 148 -1.43 -3.66 6.19
C ASP A 148 -0.50 -4.82 5.89
N SER A 149 -0.51 -5.86 6.71
CA SER A 149 0.26 -7.10 6.50
C SER A 149 1.75 -6.82 6.21
N ALA A 150 2.28 -7.23 5.03
CA ALA A 150 3.64 -6.91 4.60
C ALA A 150 3.88 -5.39 4.51
N GLY A 151 2.89 -4.62 4.08
CA GLY A 151 2.94 -3.16 4.07
C GLY A 151 3.00 -2.56 5.49
N GLY A 152 2.33 -3.17 6.46
CA GLY A 152 2.46 -2.81 7.87
C GLY A 152 3.87 -3.03 8.41
N GLN A 153 4.53 -4.10 7.99
CA GLN A 153 5.93 -4.37 8.32
C GLN A 153 6.87 -3.31 7.72
N ILE A 154 6.65 -2.93 6.45
CA ILE A 154 7.40 -1.87 5.79
C ILE A 154 7.20 -0.54 6.52
N ALA A 155 5.95 -0.18 6.81
CA ALA A 155 5.58 1.05 7.49
C ALA A 155 6.24 1.14 8.87
N LEU A 156 6.15 0.08 9.69
CA LEU A 156 6.78 0.04 11.01
C LEU A 156 8.31 0.18 10.92
N SER A 157 8.94 -0.54 9.99
CA SER A 157 10.38 -0.46 9.77
C SER A 157 10.83 0.95 9.35
N ALA A 158 10.07 1.60 8.46
CA ALA A 158 10.35 2.98 8.05
C ALA A 158 10.10 3.99 9.18
N ALA A 159 9.04 3.81 9.98
CA ALA A 159 8.74 4.66 11.12
C ALA A 159 9.85 4.60 12.19
N LEU A 160 10.37 3.41 12.49
CA LEU A 160 11.49 3.26 13.42
C LEU A 160 12.74 3.99 12.92
N ARG A 161 13.04 3.90 11.64
CA ARG A 161 14.17 4.62 11.05
C ARG A 161 13.96 6.13 11.05
N LEU A 162 12.78 6.61 10.68
CA LEU A 162 12.44 8.04 10.75
C LEU A 162 12.58 8.59 12.17
N ARG A 163 12.11 7.84 13.19
CA ARG A 163 12.31 8.20 14.59
C ARG A 163 13.80 8.33 14.95
N ASP A 164 14.61 7.38 14.52
CA ASP A 164 16.06 7.39 14.79
C ASP A 164 16.77 8.55 14.06
N ASP A 165 16.21 9.00 12.93
CA ASP A 165 16.63 10.21 12.21
C ASP A 165 16.02 11.51 12.82
N GLY A 166 15.31 11.43 13.95
CA GLY A 166 14.71 12.58 14.65
C GLY A 166 13.38 13.08 14.07
N ILE A 167 12.76 12.34 13.15
CA ILE A 167 11.46 12.68 12.58
C ILE A 167 10.37 11.96 13.36
N VAL A 168 9.54 12.74 14.05
CA VAL A 168 8.38 12.23 14.82
C VAL A 168 7.13 12.33 13.95
N LEU A 169 6.49 11.19 13.72
CA LEU A 169 5.18 11.11 13.06
C LEU A 169 4.07 11.19 14.10
N PRO A 170 2.92 11.79 13.76
CA PRO A 170 1.75 11.87 14.65
C PRO A 170 1.14 10.50 14.96
#